data_205b492f1ad7116e8514b293985d2bdc
#
_entry.id   205b492f1ad7116e8514b293985d2bdc
#
_cell.length_a   1.000
_cell.length_b   1.000
_cell.length_c   1.000
_cell.angle_alpha   90.00
_cell.angle_beta   90.00
_cell.angle_gamma   90.00
#
_symmetry.space_group_name_H-M   'P 1'
#
loop_
_entity.id
_entity.type
_entity.pdbx_description
1 polymer ?
#
loop_
_entity_poly.entity_id
_entity_poly.type
_entity_poly.pdbx_seq_one_letter_code
_entity_poly.pdbx_strand_id
1 'polypeptide(L)'
;MRVPLTVNDFLERASLVYGERVGLVDEPEQPAPSLGELTYRRVQELARAQAAALDHFGIRFGERVAIVSPNAARLFISFFGVSGSGRILVPVNFRLNADEVGYIVEHSGASMLLVDPELDDSLSSVGAKHRFVIGADADRELFREGVEPDPWEPDENATATINYTSGTTARPKGVQLTHRNIWINATVFGWQAGVNDRDVYLHTLPMFHCNGWGMPYAVTGMGGRHVVIRKIDGADILRRVETHGVTLLNGAPAVVNAVLDAAAQWQGEIPGRRRTRMVVAGAPPPTRTIERVETELGWEFIQIYGLTETAPLLTMNRGRAEYDDLSPGERAQRLGRAGAPTLGVQLRVDAEGEVHARSNVIMDGYWVQPDETAKAIPDGWFRTGDGGVLDDEHYLSISDRKKDVIISGGENVSSIEVEDCLFSHPAVAEVAVIGVPDEKWGETVTALVVLAPGSDASEADLIEHARAHLAHYKCPTSVEFRAELARTATGKLQKFKLRGPYWEGRDSQVG
;
A
#
# COMPACT_ATOMS: atom_id res chain seq x y z
N MET A 1 -29.64 -9.58 -18.28
CA MET A 1 -28.32 -9.49 -18.98
C MET A 1 -27.27 -9.30 -17.91
N ARG A 2 -26.15 -10.04 -17.97
CA ARG A 2 -24.98 -9.83 -17.11
C ARG A 2 -23.80 -9.48 -18.00
N VAL A 3 -23.02 -8.47 -17.62
CA VAL A 3 -21.75 -8.09 -18.25
C VAL A 3 -20.67 -8.35 -17.20
N PRO A 4 -19.66 -9.17 -17.48
CA PRO A 4 -18.57 -9.43 -16.55
C PRO A 4 -17.81 -8.12 -16.21
N LEU A 5 -17.48 -7.94 -14.94
CA LEU A 5 -16.70 -6.81 -14.45
C LEU A 5 -15.20 -7.11 -14.63
N THR A 6 -14.55 -6.44 -15.57
CA THR A 6 -13.13 -6.68 -15.83
C THR A 6 -12.27 -5.44 -15.63
N VAL A 7 -10.99 -5.63 -15.35
CA VAL A 7 -10.06 -4.49 -15.20
C VAL A 7 -9.90 -3.71 -16.51
N ASN A 8 -10.22 -4.32 -17.65
CA ASN A 8 -10.11 -3.66 -18.95
C ASN A 8 -11.17 -2.56 -19.15
N ASP A 9 -12.33 -2.67 -18.47
CA ASP A 9 -13.44 -1.71 -18.57
C ASP A 9 -12.98 -0.27 -18.31
N PHE A 10 -12.04 -0.09 -17.37
CA PHE A 10 -11.53 1.23 -16.99
C PHE A 10 -10.76 1.89 -18.14
N LEU A 11 -9.85 1.15 -18.80
CA LEU A 11 -9.05 1.68 -19.90
C LEU A 11 -9.86 1.78 -21.18
N GLU A 12 -10.75 0.84 -21.47
CA GLU A 12 -11.67 0.92 -22.62
C GLU A 12 -12.53 2.17 -22.54
N ARG A 13 -13.16 2.41 -21.39
CA ARG A 13 -13.94 3.63 -21.18
C ARG A 13 -13.05 4.89 -21.34
N ALA A 14 -11.88 4.90 -20.74
CA ALA A 14 -10.98 6.06 -20.83
C ALA A 14 -10.54 6.34 -22.27
N SER A 15 -10.20 5.32 -23.04
CA SER A 15 -9.84 5.44 -24.45
C SER A 15 -10.99 5.95 -25.33
N LEU A 16 -12.22 5.51 -25.04
CA LEU A 16 -13.42 5.94 -25.80
C LEU A 16 -13.81 7.38 -25.47
N VAL A 17 -13.83 7.74 -24.18
CA VAL A 17 -14.38 9.03 -23.71
C VAL A 17 -13.29 10.12 -23.68
N TYR A 18 -12.07 9.76 -23.32
CA TYR A 18 -10.95 10.68 -23.09
C TYR A 18 -9.72 10.37 -23.97
N GLY A 19 -9.92 9.70 -25.11
CA GLY A 19 -8.85 9.11 -25.93
C GLY A 19 -7.68 10.03 -26.24
N GLU A 20 -7.93 11.30 -26.54
CA GLU A 20 -6.89 12.28 -26.88
C GLU A 20 -6.28 13.00 -25.65
N ARG A 21 -6.82 12.73 -24.44
CA ARG A 21 -6.28 13.32 -23.22
C ARG A 21 -4.99 12.59 -22.82
N VAL A 22 -3.97 13.35 -22.41
CA VAL A 22 -2.79 12.78 -21.75
C VAL A 22 -3.24 12.13 -20.45
N GLY A 23 -3.24 10.80 -20.44
CA GLY A 23 -3.67 9.98 -19.31
C GLY A 23 -2.53 9.52 -18.43
N LEU A 24 -1.30 9.41 -18.99
CA LEU A 24 -0.13 8.91 -18.29
C LEU A 24 1.11 9.73 -18.64
N VAL A 25 1.82 10.20 -17.63
CA VAL A 25 3.13 10.85 -17.73
C VAL A 25 4.16 9.93 -17.07
N ASP A 26 5.06 9.39 -17.88
CA ASP A 26 6.11 8.48 -17.41
C ASP A 26 7.25 9.24 -16.71
N GLU A 27 8.01 8.54 -15.89
CA GLU A 27 9.20 9.07 -15.24
C GLU A 27 10.26 9.44 -16.31
N PRO A 28 10.70 10.69 -16.38
CA PRO A 28 11.71 11.10 -17.37
C PRO A 28 13.10 10.56 -17.04
N GLU A 29 13.44 10.43 -15.75
CA GLU A 29 14.76 10.00 -15.27
C GLU A 29 14.70 8.53 -14.82
N GLN A 30 14.85 7.61 -15.77
CA GLN A 30 14.83 6.18 -15.51
C GLN A 30 15.81 5.45 -16.44
N PRO A 31 16.30 4.22 -16.06
CA PRO A 31 17.26 3.46 -16.86
C PRO A 31 16.71 3.04 -18.25
N ALA A 32 15.44 2.62 -18.31
CA ALA A 32 14.77 2.40 -19.58
C ALA A 32 14.39 3.74 -20.22
N PRO A 33 14.42 3.88 -21.55
CA PRO A 33 13.91 5.09 -22.19
C PRO A 33 12.48 5.41 -21.76
N SER A 34 12.24 6.63 -21.28
CA SER A 34 10.90 7.06 -20.88
C SER A 34 9.94 7.00 -22.07
N LEU A 35 8.70 6.56 -21.81
CA LEU A 35 7.63 6.62 -22.81
C LEU A 35 7.00 8.02 -22.92
N GLY A 36 7.43 8.97 -22.07
CA GLY A 36 6.97 10.36 -22.10
C GLY A 36 5.49 10.51 -21.70
N GLU A 37 4.80 11.39 -22.38
CA GLU A 37 3.37 11.63 -22.19
C GLU A 37 2.55 10.75 -23.15
N LEU A 38 1.65 9.95 -22.59
CA LEU A 38 0.79 9.03 -23.35
C LEU A 38 -0.66 9.46 -23.21
N THR A 39 -1.35 9.56 -24.34
CA THR A 39 -2.82 9.70 -24.34
C THR A 39 -3.47 8.37 -23.94
N TYR A 40 -4.73 8.40 -23.50
CA TYR A 40 -5.46 7.16 -23.17
C TYR A 40 -5.60 6.24 -24.39
N ARG A 41 -5.76 6.78 -25.59
CA ARG A 41 -5.72 6.00 -26.83
C ARG A 41 -4.38 5.29 -26.98
N ARG A 42 -3.29 6.00 -26.75
CA ARG A 42 -1.95 5.40 -26.86
C ARG A 42 -1.69 4.33 -25.78
N VAL A 43 -2.15 4.53 -24.57
CA VAL A 43 -2.08 3.51 -23.49
C VAL A 43 -2.88 2.26 -23.90
N GLN A 44 -4.07 2.42 -24.46
CA GLN A 44 -4.89 1.30 -24.97
C GLN A 44 -4.21 0.54 -26.09
N GLU A 45 -3.62 1.26 -27.06
CA GLU A 45 -2.86 0.66 -28.18
C GLU A 45 -1.69 -0.19 -27.65
N LEU A 46 -0.91 0.35 -26.72
CA LEU A 46 0.21 -0.36 -26.11
C LEU A 46 -0.25 -1.57 -25.28
N ALA A 47 -1.35 -1.45 -24.54
CA ALA A 47 -1.91 -2.59 -23.79
C ALA A 47 -2.35 -3.72 -24.74
N ARG A 48 -3.02 -3.41 -25.85
CA ARG A 48 -3.38 -4.39 -26.89
C ARG A 48 -2.15 -4.97 -27.58
N ALA A 49 -1.15 -4.15 -27.87
CA ALA A 49 0.10 -4.59 -28.45
C ALA A 49 0.88 -5.54 -27.52
N GLN A 50 0.83 -5.30 -26.19
CA GLN A 50 1.38 -6.21 -25.20
C GLN A 50 0.61 -7.54 -25.17
N ALA A 51 -0.72 -7.52 -25.21
CA ALA A 51 -1.54 -8.72 -25.28
C ALA A 51 -1.20 -9.57 -26.53
N ALA A 52 -1.06 -8.92 -27.71
CA ALA A 52 -0.62 -9.60 -28.95
C ALA A 52 0.80 -10.16 -28.86
N ALA A 53 1.69 -9.53 -28.09
CA ALA A 53 3.01 -10.10 -27.80
C ALA A 53 2.93 -11.34 -26.93
N LEU A 54 2.05 -11.36 -25.93
CA LEU A 54 1.83 -12.55 -25.10
C LEU A 54 1.32 -13.73 -25.93
N ASP A 55 0.40 -13.51 -26.88
CA ASP A 55 -0.04 -14.53 -27.85
C ASP A 55 1.13 -15.07 -28.66
N HIS A 56 1.96 -14.18 -29.18
CA HIS A 56 3.16 -14.55 -29.96
C HIS A 56 4.12 -15.44 -29.18
N PHE A 57 4.35 -15.16 -27.90
CA PHE A 57 5.20 -15.97 -27.02
C PHE A 57 4.50 -17.22 -26.50
N GLY A 58 3.24 -17.45 -26.87
CA GLY A 58 2.44 -18.61 -26.46
C GLY A 58 2.08 -18.59 -24.98
N ILE A 59 1.97 -17.39 -24.38
CA ILE A 59 1.46 -17.21 -23.01
C ILE A 59 -0.06 -17.29 -23.08
N ARG A 60 -0.64 -18.37 -22.59
CA ARG A 60 -2.07 -18.65 -22.68
C ARG A 60 -2.87 -17.88 -21.62
N PHE A 61 -4.18 -17.81 -21.81
CA PHE A 61 -5.09 -17.28 -20.78
C PHE A 61 -4.92 -18.03 -19.46
N GLY A 62 -4.90 -17.30 -18.34
CA GLY A 62 -4.62 -17.84 -17.02
C GLY A 62 -3.14 -18.11 -16.72
N GLU A 63 -2.21 -17.99 -17.68
CA GLU A 63 -0.78 -18.04 -17.40
C GLU A 63 -0.28 -16.73 -16.78
N ARG A 64 0.83 -16.81 -16.05
CA ARG A 64 1.34 -15.70 -15.23
C ARG A 64 2.51 -15.02 -15.93
N VAL A 65 2.48 -13.69 -15.84
CA VAL A 65 3.57 -12.80 -16.26
C VAL A 65 4.05 -12.04 -15.02
N ALA A 66 5.30 -12.31 -14.60
CA ALA A 66 5.91 -11.58 -13.50
C ALA A 66 6.61 -10.32 -14.02
N ILE A 67 6.49 -9.23 -13.27
CA ILE A 67 7.21 -8.00 -13.54
C ILE A 67 7.88 -7.47 -12.28
N VAL A 68 9.19 -7.22 -12.34
CA VAL A 68 10.00 -6.67 -11.26
C VAL A 68 10.49 -5.29 -11.71
N SER A 69 9.81 -4.25 -11.23
CA SER A 69 10.10 -2.87 -11.62
C SER A 69 9.67 -1.88 -10.53
N PRO A 70 10.43 -0.81 -10.30
CA PRO A 70 9.88 0.40 -9.72
C PRO A 70 8.70 0.92 -10.54
N ASN A 71 8.02 1.97 -10.06
CA ASN A 71 6.95 2.58 -10.83
C ASN A 71 7.46 3.03 -12.20
N ALA A 72 6.76 2.65 -13.26
CA ALA A 72 7.05 2.99 -14.65
C ALA A 72 5.78 2.86 -15.50
N ALA A 73 5.72 3.57 -16.63
CA ALA A 73 4.60 3.43 -17.56
C ALA A 73 4.43 1.99 -18.07
N ARG A 74 5.52 1.26 -18.26
CA ARG A 74 5.46 -0.16 -18.70
C ARG A 74 4.80 -1.07 -17.68
N LEU A 75 5.03 -0.87 -16.38
CA LEU A 75 4.32 -1.56 -15.32
C LEU A 75 2.84 -1.17 -15.31
N PHE A 76 2.53 0.13 -15.45
CA PHE A 76 1.16 0.62 -15.55
C PHE A 76 0.41 -0.02 -16.73
N ILE A 77 1.00 -0.05 -17.91
CA ILE A 77 0.43 -0.67 -19.11
C ILE A 77 0.16 -2.16 -18.88
N SER A 78 1.04 -2.86 -18.14
CA SER A 78 0.90 -4.28 -17.87
C SER A 78 -0.31 -4.65 -17.00
N PHE A 79 -0.87 -3.72 -16.20
CA PHE A 79 -2.14 -3.93 -15.52
C PHE A 79 -3.30 -4.17 -16.49
N PHE A 80 -3.23 -3.58 -17.68
CA PHE A 80 -4.25 -3.71 -18.72
C PHE A 80 -3.82 -4.71 -19.81
N GLY A 81 -2.57 -4.66 -20.26
CA GLY A 81 -2.08 -5.54 -21.32
C GLY A 81 -1.96 -7.00 -20.90
N VAL A 82 -1.62 -7.27 -19.65
CA VAL A 82 -1.54 -8.63 -19.09
C VAL A 82 -2.91 -9.02 -18.50
N SER A 83 -3.34 -8.35 -17.42
CA SER A 83 -4.59 -8.74 -16.74
C SER A 83 -5.81 -8.51 -17.63
N GLY A 84 -5.89 -7.37 -18.32
CA GLY A 84 -7.02 -7.05 -19.20
C GLY A 84 -7.18 -7.97 -20.41
N SER A 85 -6.18 -8.80 -20.71
CA SER A 85 -6.20 -9.80 -21.78
C SER A 85 -6.35 -11.25 -21.27
N GLY A 86 -6.79 -11.44 -20.02
CA GLY A 86 -7.05 -12.76 -19.45
C GLY A 86 -5.81 -13.54 -18.96
N ARG A 87 -4.65 -12.89 -18.87
CA ARG A 87 -3.45 -13.40 -18.20
C ARG A 87 -3.36 -12.86 -16.78
N ILE A 88 -2.53 -13.48 -15.97
CA ILE A 88 -2.39 -13.11 -14.57
C ILE A 88 -1.10 -12.31 -14.40
N LEU A 89 -1.21 -11.06 -13.98
CA LEU A 89 -0.05 -10.25 -13.64
C LEU A 89 0.46 -10.60 -12.23
N VAL A 90 1.77 -10.79 -12.10
CA VAL A 90 2.46 -10.97 -10.81
C VAL A 90 3.40 -9.78 -10.61
N PRO A 91 2.93 -8.67 -10.02
CA PRO A 91 3.78 -7.52 -9.76
C PRO A 91 4.64 -7.81 -8.53
N VAL A 92 5.96 -7.88 -8.74
CA VAL A 92 6.93 -8.30 -7.72
C VAL A 92 7.60 -7.09 -7.09
N ASN A 93 7.79 -7.15 -5.78
CA ASN A 93 8.54 -6.12 -5.05
C ASN A 93 9.99 -6.05 -5.54
N PHE A 94 10.36 -4.94 -6.15
CA PHE A 94 11.67 -4.70 -6.76
C PHE A 94 12.83 -4.56 -5.74
N ARG A 95 12.54 -4.54 -4.44
CA ARG A 95 13.55 -4.47 -3.37
C ARG A 95 13.93 -5.85 -2.81
N LEU A 96 13.31 -6.91 -3.31
CA LEU A 96 13.64 -8.28 -2.95
C LEU A 96 14.95 -8.71 -3.61
N ASN A 97 15.68 -9.62 -2.95
CA ASN A 97 16.87 -10.21 -3.52
C ASN A 97 16.53 -11.32 -4.54
N ALA A 98 17.55 -11.85 -5.23
CA ALA A 98 17.37 -12.85 -6.29
C ALA A 98 16.69 -14.13 -5.80
N ASP A 99 17.00 -14.62 -4.60
CA ASP A 99 16.40 -15.84 -4.05
C ASP A 99 14.90 -15.65 -3.78
N GLU A 100 14.52 -14.47 -3.22
CA GLU A 100 13.13 -14.12 -2.94
C GLU A 100 12.33 -13.95 -4.24
N VAL A 101 12.90 -13.26 -5.24
CA VAL A 101 12.26 -13.08 -6.55
C VAL A 101 12.16 -14.43 -7.25
N GLY A 102 13.22 -15.25 -7.22
CA GLY A 102 13.25 -16.60 -7.78
C GLY A 102 12.14 -17.48 -7.20
N TYR A 103 11.97 -17.46 -5.88
CA TYR A 103 10.87 -18.14 -5.22
C TYR A 103 9.49 -17.69 -5.75
N ILE A 104 9.26 -16.38 -5.90
CA ILE A 104 7.98 -15.86 -6.39
C ILE A 104 7.72 -16.30 -7.82
N VAL A 105 8.73 -16.23 -8.70
CA VAL A 105 8.61 -16.65 -10.10
C VAL A 105 8.30 -18.14 -10.20
N GLU A 106 9.00 -18.98 -9.43
CA GLU A 106 8.78 -20.43 -9.38
C GLU A 106 7.42 -20.77 -8.78
N HIS A 107 7.08 -20.24 -7.60
CA HIS A 107 5.84 -20.53 -6.89
C HIS A 107 4.60 -20.05 -7.66
N SER A 108 4.66 -18.89 -8.31
CA SER A 108 3.59 -18.42 -9.18
C SER A 108 3.51 -19.24 -10.48
N GLY A 109 4.59 -19.91 -10.87
CA GLY A 109 4.73 -20.57 -12.16
C GLY A 109 4.68 -19.57 -13.31
N ALA A 110 5.31 -18.40 -13.17
CA ALA A 110 5.32 -17.39 -14.22
C ALA A 110 6.07 -17.86 -15.46
N SER A 111 5.38 -17.85 -16.60
CA SER A 111 5.96 -18.25 -17.90
C SER A 111 6.83 -17.13 -18.49
N MET A 112 6.57 -15.88 -18.12
CA MET A 112 7.35 -14.72 -18.53
C MET A 112 7.78 -13.89 -17.33
N LEU A 113 9.02 -13.38 -17.39
CA LEU A 113 9.60 -12.46 -16.41
C LEU A 113 10.09 -11.21 -17.11
N LEU A 114 9.53 -10.07 -16.70
CA LEU A 114 9.92 -8.73 -17.14
C LEU A 114 10.73 -8.06 -16.02
N VAL A 115 11.95 -7.63 -16.32
CA VAL A 115 12.89 -7.07 -15.35
C VAL A 115 13.25 -5.65 -15.73
N ASP A 116 13.16 -4.72 -14.78
CA ASP A 116 13.65 -3.35 -14.97
C ASP A 116 15.18 -3.35 -15.15
N PRO A 117 15.74 -2.54 -16.07
CA PRO A 117 17.19 -2.51 -16.30
C PRO A 117 18.03 -2.23 -15.06
N GLU A 118 17.50 -1.45 -14.10
CA GLU A 118 18.16 -1.16 -12.82
C GLU A 118 18.43 -2.42 -11.98
N LEU A 119 17.66 -3.49 -12.24
CA LEU A 119 17.68 -4.72 -11.44
C LEU A 119 18.28 -5.91 -12.19
N ASP A 120 18.63 -5.76 -13.49
CA ASP A 120 19.04 -6.88 -14.34
C ASP A 120 20.25 -7.63 -13.79
N ASP A 121 21.29 -6.93 -13.40
CA ASP A 121 22.51 -7.52 -12.86
C ASP A 121 22.22 -8.28 -11.55
N SER A 122 21.46 -7.70 -10.64
CA SER A 122 21.13 -8.30 -9.33
C SER A 122 20.18 -9.50 -9.45
N LEU A 123 19.38 -9.57 -10.51
CA LEU A 123 18.42 -10.63 -10.79
C LEU A 123 18.86 -11.55 -11.96
N SER A 124 20.13 -11.52 -12.34
CA SER A 124 20.64 -12.29 -13.49
C SER A 124 20.49 -13.81 -13.33
N SER A 125 20.47 -14.31 -12.09
CA SER A 125 20.22 -15.73 -11.80
C SER A 125 18.74 -16.12 -11.84
N VAL A 126 17.80 -15.16 -11.89
CA VAL A 126 16.37 -15.44 -11.91
C VAL A 126 15.91 -15.60 -13.34
N GLY A 127 15.35 -16.76 -13.66
CA GLY A 127 14.88 -17.12 -15.00
C GLY A 127 13.39 -17.44 -15.03
N ALA A 128 12.82 -17.35 -16.23
CA ALA A 128 11.52 -17.90 -16.63
C ALA A 128 11.66 -18.45 -18.05
N LYS A 129 10.60 -19.08 -18.58
CA LYS A 129 10.61 -19.55 -19.99
C LYS A 129 10.95 -18.42 -20.96
N HIS A 130 10.42 -17.21 -20.70
CA HIS A 130 10.76 -15.99 -21.41
C HIS A 130 11.19 -14.93 -20.40
N ARG A 131 12.39 -14.37 -20.57
CA ARG A 131 12.93 -13.31 -19.72
C ARG A 131 13.33 -12.12 -20.58
N PHE A 132 12.84 -10.94 -20.22
CA PHE A 132 13.15 -9.68 -20.91
C PHE A 132 13.59 -8.61 -19.92
N VAL A 133 14.62 -7.87 -20.28
CA VAL A 133 14.96 -6.61 -19.66
C VAL A 133 14.16 -5.52 -20.37
N ILE A 134 13.23 -4.88 -19.68
CA ILE A 134 12.32 -3.89 -20.28
C ILE A 134 13.10 -2.66 -20.76
N GLY A 135 12.74 -2.13 -21.94
CA GLY A 135 13.40 -0.99 -22.56
C GLY A 135 13.29 -1.04 -24.08
N ALA A 136 13.96 -0.10 -24.77
CA ALA A 136 13.75 0.13 -26.20
C ALA A 136 13.92 -1.11 -27.10
N ASP A 137 14.85 -2.01 -26.77
CA ASP A 137 15.07 -3.21 -27.59
C ASP A 137 14.01 -4.27 -27.30
N ALA A 138 13.66 -4.49 -26.02
CA ALA A 138 12.61 -5.42 -25.64
C ALA A 138 11.20 -4.90 -26.01
N ASP A 139 11.00 -3.59 -26.04
CA ASP A 139 9.70 -3.00 -26.38
C ASP A 139 9.23 -3.40 -27.79
N ARG A 140 10.16 -3.61 -28.75
CA ARG A 140 9.83 -4.07 -30.11
C ARG A 140 9.21 -5.46 -30.11
N GLU A 141 9.57 -6.30 -29.16
CA GLU A 141 9.04 -7.65 -29.00
C GLU A 141 7.83 -7.68 -28.08
N LEU A 142 7.84 -6.83 -27.02
CA LEU A 142 6.81 -6.80 -25.97
C LEU A 142 5.58 -5.95 -26.35
N PHE A 143 5.69 -5.09 -27.37
CA PHE A 143 4.58 -4.30 -27.93
C PHE A 143 4.45 -4.54 -29.43
N ARG A 144 3.67 -5.54 -29.81
CA ARG A 144 3.42 -5.88 -31.23
C ARG A 144 2.33 -5.02 -31.82
N GLU A 145 2.68 -3.79 -32.11
CA GLU A 145 1.75 -2.81 -32.64
C GLU A 145 1.17 -3.22 -33.99
N GLY A 146 -0.11 -2.94 -34.22
CA GLY A 146 -0.82 -3.29 -35.45
C GLY A 146 -1.24 -4.78 -35.55
N VAL A 147 -0.95 -5.59 -34.54
CA VAL A 147 -1.42 -6.96 -34.43
C VAL A 147 -2.57 -7.03 -33.43
N GLU A 148 -3.70 -7.61 -33.86
CA GLU A 148 -4.84 -7.83 -32.94
C GLU A 148 -4.53 -9.01 -32.01
N PRO A 149 -4.75 -8.86 -30.71
CA PRO A 149 -4.61 -9.98 -29.77
C PRO A 149 -5.74 -11.00 -29.93
N ASP A 150 -5.48 -12.22 -29.53
CA ASP A 150 -6.48 -13.28 -29.47
C ASP A 150 -7.66 -12.86 -28.55
N PRO A 151 -8.92 -13.11 -28.96
CA PRO A 151 -10.06 -12.74 -28.17
C PRO A 151 -10.15 -13.60 -26.89
N TRP A 152 -10.20 -12.92 -25.75
CA TRP A 152 -10.48 -13.55 -24.46
C TRP A 152 -11.97 -13.43 -24.12
N GLU A 153 -12.58 -14.54 -23.69
CA GLU A 153 -13.95 -14.50 -23.14
C GLU A 153 -13.88 -13.96 -21.70
N PRO A 154 -14.43 -12.77 -21.42
CA PRO A 154 -14.32 -12.16 -20.11
C PRO A 154 -14.97 -12.98 -18.98
N ASP A 155 -14.21 -13.21 -17.89
CA ASP A 155 -14.68 -13.82 -16.66
C ASP A 155 -14.29 -12.95 -15.46
N GLU A 156 -15.28 -12.37 -14.79
CA GLU A 156 -15.07 -11.51 -13.63
C GLU A 156 -14.47 -12.24 -12.43
N ASN A 157 -14.62 -13.56 -12.35
CA ASN A 157 -14.09 -14.39 -11.27
C ASN A 157 -12.70 -14.95 -11.58
N ALA A 158 -12.21 -14.78 -12.81
CA ALA A 158 -10.82 -15.14 -13.12
C ALA A 158 -9.84 -14.29 -12.32
N THR A 159 -8.73 -14.93 -11.89
CA THR A 159 -7.63 -14.22 -11.22
C THR A 159 -7.00 -13.22 -12.18
N ALA A 160 -6.99 -11.95 -11.82
CA ALA A 160 -6.36 -10.88 -12.60
C ALA A 160 -4.91 -10.63 -12.16
N THR A 161 -4.66 -10.69 -10.84
CA THR A 161 -3.31 -10.50 -10.27
C THR A 161 -3.03 -11.46 -9.12
N ILE A 162 -1.76 -11.79 -8.92
CA ILE A 162 -1.26 -12.46 -7.72
C ILE A 162 -0.26 -11.53 -7.05
N ASN A 163 -0.63 -10.98 -5.90
CA ASN A 163 0.19 -10.06 -5.14
C ASN A 163 0.84 -10.79 -3.96
N TYR A 164 2.18 -10.84 -3.92
CA TYR A 164 2.90 -11.52 -2.85
C TYR A 164 3.05 -10.63 -1.63
N THR A 165 2.66 -11.17 -0.46
CA THR A 165 2.81 -10.49 0.83
C THR A 165 3.94 -11.12 1.61
N SER A 166 4.74 -10.30 2.27
CA SER A 166 5.69 -10.76 3.30
C SER A 166 4.88 -11.18 4.52
N GLY A 167 4.31 -12.39 4.49
CA GLY A 167 3.57 -12.95 5.62
C GLY A 167 4.46 -13.07 6.87
N THR A 168 3.82 -13.39 7.99
CA THR A 168 4.50 -13.67 9.28
C THR A 168 5.20 -15.04 9.29
N THR A 169 5.07 -15.79 8.20
CA THR A 169 5.72 -17.07 7.93
C THR A 169 6.99 -16.86 7.12
N ALA A 170 7.89 -17.86 7.12
CA ALA A 170 9.21 -17.77 6.48
C ALA A 170 9.18 -17.46 4.96
N ARG A 171 8.06 -17.68 4.28
CA ARG A 171 7.93 -17.43 2.82
C ARG A 171 6.68 -16.60 2.49
N PRO A 172 6.76 -15.69 1.49
CA PRO A 172 5.62 -14.87 1.05
C PRO A 172 4.48 -15.74 0.50
N LYS A 173 3.22 -15.30 0.74
CA LYS A 173 2.03 -15.91 0.17
C LYS A 173 1.53 -15.10 -1.03
N GLY A 174 1.11 -15.79 -2.08
CA GLY A 174 0.51 -15.16 -3.25
C GLY A 174 -0.99 -14.95 -3.07
N VAL A 175 -1.42 -13.71 -2.94
CA VAL A 175 -2.84 -13.35 -2.80
C VAL A 175 -3.47 -13.25 -4.18
N GLN A 176 -4.50 -14.07 -4.45
CA GLN A 176 -5.25 -14.05 -5.71
C GLN A 176 -6.35 -12.98 -5.65
N LEU A 177 -6.24 -11.97 -6.52
CA LEU A 177 -7.29 -10.97 -6.70
C LEU A 177 -7.94 -11.18 -8.07
N THR A 178 -9.26 -11.39 -8.06
CA THR A 178 -10.04 -11.53 -9.27
C THR A 178 -10.29 -10.18 -9.94
N HIS A 179 -10.69 -10.19 -11.20
CA HIS A 179 -11.16 -8.99 -11.90
C HIS A 179 -12.27 -8.28 -11.11
N ARG A 180 -13.22 -9.05 -10.57
CA ARG A 180 -14.31 -8.55 -9.74
C ARG A 180 -13.82 -7.85 -8.46
N ASN A 181 -12.86 -8.46 -7.73
CA ASN A 181 -12.32 -7.84 -6.52
C ASN A 181 -11.71 -6.46 -6.84
N ILE A 182 -10.87 -6.40 -7.87
CA ILE A 182 -10.16 -5.18 -8.28
C ILE A 182 -11.16 -4.13 -8.78
N TRP A 183 -12.13 -4.54 -9.60
CA TRP A 183 -13.13 -3.63 -10.17
C TRP A 183 -13.97 -2.96 -9.09
N ILE A 184 -14.47 -3.74 -8.12
CA ILE A 184 -15.28 -3.22 -7.01
C ILE A 184 -14.44 -2.33 -6.12
N ASN A 185 -13.21 -2.75 -5.75
CA ASN A 185 -12.30 -1.93 -4.97
C ASN A 185 -12.03 -0.58 -5.66
N ALA A 186 -11.64 -0.59 -6.93
CA ALA A 186 -11.31 0.62 -7.67
C ALA A 186 -12.51 1.58 -7.74
N THR A 187 -13.71 1.05 -7.99
CA THR A 187 -14.93 1.85 -8.09
C THR A 187 -15.32 2.46 -6.73
N VAL A 188 -15.35 1.66 -5.67
CA VAL A 188 -15.73 2.12 -4.32
C VAL A 188 -14.69 3.10 -3.77
N PHE A 189 -13.40 2.78 -3.94
CA PHE A 189 -12.33 3.66 -3.48
C PHE A 189 -12.33 4.99 -4.24
N GLY A 190 -12.40 4.93 -5.58
CA GLY A 190 -12.46 6.14 -6.41
C GLY A 190 -13.66 7.03 -6.06
N TRP A 191 -14.83 6.43 -5.88
CA TRP A 191 -16.03 7.17 -5.49
C TRP A 191 -15.90 7.84 -4.13
N GLN A 192 -15.48 7.11 -3.10
CA GLN A 192 -15.37 7.65 -1.74
C GLN A 192 -14.22 8.65 -1.59
N ALA A 193 -13.12 8.46 -2.31
CA ALA A 193 -12.05 9.44 -2.39
C ALA A 193 -12.41 10.66 -3.25
N GLY A 194 -13.54 10.63 -3.96
CA GLY A 194 -14.02 11.71 -4.83
C GLY A 194 -13.21 11.88 -6.10
N VAL A 195 -12.69 10.75 -6.66
CA VAL A 195 -11.92 10.76 -7.92
C VAL A 195 -12.79 11.21 -9.08
N ASN A 196 -12.28 12.11 -9.89
CA ASN A 196 -12.97 12.65 -11.06
C ASN A 196 -11.97 12.97 -12.21
N ASP A 197 -12.48 13.43 -13.36
CA ASP A 197 -11.69 13.68 -14.57
C ASP A 197 -10.74 14.87 -14.51
N ARG A 198 -10.76 15.64 -13.43
CA ARG A 198 -9.86 16.76 -13.18
C ARG A 198 -8.69 16.39 -12.27
N ASP A 199 -8.70 15.15 -11.77
CA ASP A 199 -7.65 14.70 -10.88
C ASP A 199 -6.35 14.41 -11.63
N VAL A 200 -5.27 14.78 -10.97
CA VAL A 200 -3.91 14.39 -11.31
C VAL A 200 -3.36 13.57 -10.15
N TYR A 201 -3.15 12.28 -10.40
CA TYR A 201 -2.67 11.33 -9.41
C TYR A 201 -1.17 11.11 -9.54
N LEU A 202 -0.43 11.37 -8.46
CA LEU A 202 0.99 11.06 -8.36
C LEU A 202 1.20 9.68 -7.74
N HIS A 203 1.89 8.80 -8.46
CA HIS A 203 2.16 7.43 -8.03
C HIS A 203 3.28 7.35 -6.98
N THR A 204 3.06 7.94 -5.81
CA THR A 204 3.98 7.85 -4.66
C THR A 204 3.93 6.47 -3.98
N LEU A 205 2.83 5.73 -4.15
CA LEU A 205 2.74 4.34 -3.71
C LEU A 205 3.36 3.42 -4.77
N PRO A 206 4.20 2.43 -4.39
CA PRO A 206 4.67 1.42 -5.35
C PRO A 206 3.51 0.66 -5.99
N MET A 207 3.46 0.63 -7.33
CA MET A 207 2.39 -0.03 -8.09
C MET A 207 2.33 -1.54 -7.84
N PHE A 208 3.47 -2.19 -7.57
CA PHE A 208 3.50 -3.61 -7.26
C PHE A 208 2.74 -3.94 -5.95
N HIS A 209 2.65 -2.98 -5.02
CA HIS A 209 2.01 -3.18 -3.74
C HIS A 209 0.49 -3.09 -3.89
N CYS A 210 -0.17 -4.24 -3.81
CA CYS A 210 -1.62 -4.37 -3.98
C CYS A 210 -2.17 -3.53 -5.15
N ASN A 211 -1.54 -3.66 -6.32
CA ASN A 211 -1.92 -2.97 -7.57
C ASN A 211 -2.05 -1.45 -7.41
N GLY A 212 -1.13 -0.82 -6.64
CA GLY A 212 -1.20 0.61 -6.35
C GLY A 212 -2.51 1.02 -5.65
N TRP A 213 -3.07 0.13 -4.81
CA TRP A 213 -4.34 0.27 -4.11
C TRP A 213 -5.55 0.47 -5.03
N GLY A 214 -5.45 0.05 -6.29
CA GLY A 214 -6.53 0.20 -7.27
C GLY A 214 -6.61 1.58 -7.93
N MET A 215 -5.74 2.53 -7.59
CA MET A 215 -5.73 3.86 -8.22
C MET A 215 -5.40 3.84 -9.71
N PRO A 216 -4.51 2.95 -10.23
CA PRO A 216 -4.33 2.81 -11.67
C PRO A 216 -5.65 2.61 -12.42
N TYR A 217 -6.58 1.86 -11.85
CA TYR A 217 -7.90 1.61 -12.45
C TYR A 217 -8.89 2.75 -12.16
N ALA A 218 -9.02 3.17 -10.90
CA ALA A 218 -9.99 4.19 -10.49
C ALA A 218 -9.80 5.52 -11.22
N VAL A 219 -8.57 6.03 -11.26
CA VAL A 219 -8.23 7.31 -11.91
C VAL A 219 -8.36 7.17 -13.43
N THR A 220 -7.90 6.05 -14.02
CA THR A 220 -8.09 5.75 -15.44
C THR A 220 -9.57 5.78 -15.81
N GLY A 221 -10.41 5.01 -15.08
CA GLY A 221 -11.84 4.92 -15.37
C GLY A 221 -12.57 6.26 -15.34
N MET A 222 -12.09 7.21 -14.54
CA MET A 222 -12.64 8.57 -14.49
C MET A 222 -11.99 9.53 -15.48
N GLY A 223 -10.93 9.13 -16.18
CA GLY A 223 -10.22 9.96 -17.15
C GLY A 223 -9.31 11.02 -16.52
N GLY A 224 -8.89 10.82 -15.27
CA GLY A 224 -7.87 11.61 -14.61
C GLY A 224 -6.48 11.39 -15.22
N ARG A 225 -5.47 12.11 -14.77
CA ARG A 225 -4.10 11.98 -15.26
C ARG A 225 -3.21 11.31 -14.23
N HIS A 226 -2.40 10.36 -14.67
CA HIS A 226 -1.38 9.70 -13.86
C HIS A 226 -0.01 10.37 -14.09
N VAL A 227 0.73 10.59 -13.02
CA VAL A 227 2.13 11.02 -13.04
C VAL A 227 2.96 9.98 -12.29
N VAL A 228 3.94 9.40 -12.96
CA VAL A 228 4.81 8.37 -12.38
C VAL A 228 5.96 9.02 -11.66
N ILE A 229 6.31 8.49 -10.48
CA ILE A 229 7.54 8.79 -9.74
C ILE A 229 8.16 7.47 -9.28
N ARG A 230 9.48 7.32 -9.46
CA ARG A 230 10.20 6.08 -9.12
C ARG A 230 10.78 6.08 -7.71
N LYS A 231 11.20 7.25 -7.22
CA LYS A 231 11.84 7.41 -5.90
C LYS A 231 11.02 8.36 -5.05
N ILE A 232 10.89 8.04 -3.78
CA ILE A 232 10.21 8.91 -2.83
C ILE A 232 11.24 9.91 -2.30
N ASP A 233 11.04 11.17 -2.69
CA ASP A 233 11.76 12.33 -2.21
C ASP A 233 10.74 13.46 -1.99
N GLY A 234 10.70 14.02 -0.77
CA GLY A 234 9.66 15.00 -0.40
C GLY A 234 9.73 16.29 -1.24
N ALA A 235 10.93 16.76 -1.57
CA ALA A 235 11.10 17.95 -2.39
C ALA A 235 10.70 17.69 -3.84
N ASP A 236 10.99 16.49 -4.38
CA ASP A 236 10.53 16.11 -5.72
C ASP A 236 9.00 15.95 -5.77
N ILE A 237 8.39 15.37 -4.74
CA ILE A 237 6.93 15.30 -4.64
C ILE A 237 6.32 16.70 -4.70
N LEU A 238 6.81 17.66 -3.89
CA LEU A 238 6.30 19.04 -3.90
C LEU A 238 6.50 19.71 -5.27
N ARG A 239 7.67 19.54 -5.92
CA ARG A 239 7.90 20.04 -7.29
C ARG A 239 6.90 19.46 -8.29
N ARG A 240 6.60 18.16 -8.22
CA ARG A 240 5.61 17.51 -9.12
C ARG A 240 4.19 17.97 -8.80
N VAL A 241 3.86 18.22 -7.54
CA VAL A 241 2.57 18.84 -7.17
C VAL A 241 2.43 20.20 -7.83
N GLU A 242 3.48 21.01 -7.81
CA GLU A 242 3.50 22.32 -8.46
C GLU A 242 3.43 22.21 -10.00
N THR A 243 4.33 21.41 -10.59
CA THR A 243 4.51 21.33 -12.05
C THR A 243 3.32 20.68 -12.75
N HIS A 244 2.79 19.59 -12.18
CA HIS A 244 1.71 18.83 -12.80
C HIS A 244 0.33 19.17 -12.25
N GLY A 245 0.24 19.97 -11.17
CA GLY A 245 -1.01 20.28 -10.49
C GLY A 245 -1.63 19.05 -9.81
N VAL A 246 -0.81 18.23 -9.13
CA VAL A 246 -1.27 16.99 -8.46
C VAL A 246 -2.37 17.30 -7.46
N THR A 247 -3.45 16.53 -7.50
CA THR A 247 -4.62 16.67 -6.62
C THR A 247 -4.85 15.46 -5.74
N LEU A 248 -4.16 14.35 -6.02
CA LEU A 248 -4.32 13.10 -5.27
C LEU A 248 -3.00 12.34 -5.24
N LEU A 249 -2.64 11.84 -4.07
CA LEU A 249 -1.54 10.89 -3.90
C LEU A 249 -1.81 9.95 -2.73
N ASN A 250 -1.20 8.78 -2.76
CA ASN A 250 -1.32 7.78 -1.70
C ASN A 250 0.06 7.56 -1.06
N GLY A 251 0.12 7.30 0.24
CA GLY A 251 1.39 7.04 0.88
C GLY A 251 1.28 6.33 2.22
N ALA A 252 2.40 5.75 2.67
CA ALA A 252 2.58 5.34 4.05
C ALA A 252 3.00 6.56 4.90
N PRO A 253 2.94 6.48 6.24
CA PRO A 253 3.37 7.59 7.12
C PRO A 253 4.77 8.14 6.80
N ALA A 254 5.69 7.29 6.33
CA ALA A 254 7.03 7.73 5.92
C ALA A 254 7.02 8.71 4.73
N VAL A 255 6.08 8.55 3.77
CA VAL A 255 5.89 9.49 2.65
C VAL A 255 5.34 10.81 3.18
N VAL A 256 4.41 10.75 4.13
CA VAL A 256 3.85 11.96 4.77
C VAL A 256 4.96 12.76 5.43
N ASN A 257 5.80 12.11 6.25
CA ASN A 257 6.90 12.76 6.93
C ASN A 257 7.90 13.36 5.95
N ALA A 258 8.29 12.65 4.89
CA ALA A 258 9.19 13.17 3.86
C ALA A 258 8.65 14.46 3.20
N VAL A 259 7.34 14.52 2.93
CA VAL A 259 6.70 15.72 2.37
C VAL A 259 6.67 16.86 3.40
N LEU A 260 6.35 16.58 4.67
CA LEU A 260 6.34 17.57 5.74
C LEU A 260 7.73 18.16 6.00
N ASP A 261 8.77 17.33 5.99
CA ASP A 261 10.15 17.76 6.17
C ASP A 261 10.61 18.65 5.01
N ALA A 262 10.24 18.30 3.78
CA ALA A 262 10.52 19.13 2.60
C ALA A 262 9.73 20.45 2.63
N ALA A 263 8.48 20.41 3.07
CA ALA A 263 7.63 21.60 3.18
C ALA A 263 8.18 22.63 4.18
N ALA A 264 8.80 22.16 5.26
CA ALA A 264 9.46 23.06 6.24
C ALA A 264 10.62 23.88 5.65
N GLN A 265 11.19 23.42 4.51
CA GLN A 265 12.27 24.11 3.79
C GLN A 265 11.80 24.76 2.49
N TRP A 266 10.51 24.61 2.14
CA TRP A 266 9.97 25.12 0.90
C TRP A 266 9.83 26.64 0.92
N GLN A 267 10.21 27.29 -0.20
CA GLN A 267 10.12 28.74 -0.31
C GLN A 267 8.80 29.12 -1.01
N GLY A 268 8.01 29.95 -0.37
CA GLY A 268 6.73 30.39 -0.90
C GLY A 268 5.53 29.60 -0.40
N GLU A 269 4.41 29.65 -1.13
CA GLU A 269 3.21 28.90 -0.79
C GLU A 269 3.40 27.40 -1.07
N ILE A 270 2.96 26.56 -0.15
CA ILE A 270 3.02 25.10 -0.33
C ILE A 270 2.17 24.69 -1.54
N PRO A 271 2.75 23.96 -2.51
CA PRO A 271 2.01 23.50 -3.69
C PRO A 271 0.80 22.63 -3.32
N GLY A 272 -0.29 22.75 -4.07
CA GLY A 272 -1.48 21.94 -3.87
C GLY A 272 -2.33 22.31 -2.66
N ARG A 273 -2.01 23.38 -1.94
CA ARG A 273 -2.79 23.87 -0.78
C ARG A 273 -4.28 23.97 -1.12
N ARG A 274 -5.15 23.40 -0.26
CA ARG A 274 -6.62 23.32 -0.44
C ARG A 274 -7.11 22.57 -1.69
N ARG A 275 -6.24 21.82 -2.37
CA ARG A 275 -6.59 21.04 -3.57
C ARG A 275 -6.13 19.61 -3.52
N THR A 276 -5.02 19.34 -2.86
CA THR A 276 -4.41 18.02 -2.83
C THR A 276 -5.01 17.18 -1.69
N ARG A 277 -5.35 15.94 -2.00
CA ARG A 277 -5.81 14.92 -1.07
C ARG A 277 -4.68 13.89 -0.90
N MET A 278 -4.37 13.59 0.36
CA MET A 278 -3.36 12.59 0.71
C MET A 278 -4.02 11.41 1.40
N VAL A 279 -4.03 10.26 0.75
CA VAL A 279 -4.58 9.03 1.30
C VAL A 279 -3.47 8.23 1.96
N VAL A 280 -3.65 7.89 3.23
CA VAL A 280 -2.62 7.27 4.06
C VAL A 280 -3.09 5.92 4.60
N ALA A 281 -2.20 4.92 4.52
CA ALA A 281 -2.39 3.60 5.09
C ALA A 281 -1.05 2.87 5.30
N GLY A 282 -1.14 1.59 5.71
CA GLY A 282 0.02 0.73 5.94
C GLY A 282 0.48 0.70 7.39
N ALA A 283 0.25 1.76 8.14
CA ALA A 283 0.33 1.84 9.59
C ALA A 283 -0.55 3.00 10.06
N PRO A 284 -1.06 3.00 11.30
CA PRO A 284 -1.74 4.15 11.87
C PRO A 284 -0.77 5.35 11.90
N PRO A 285 -1.15 6.49 11.30
CA PRO A 285 -0.33 7.70 11.41
C PRO A 285 -0.53 8.32 12.79
N PRO A 286 0.53 8.86 13.40
CA PRO A 286 0.40 9.62 14.64
C PRO A 286 -0.54 10.81 14.46
N THR A 287 -1.37 11.10 15.48
CA THR A 287 -2.34 12.20 15.47
C THR A 287 -1.69 13.55 15.13
N ARG A 288 -0.50 13.80 15.67
CA ARG A 288 0.30 14.99 15.35
C ARG A 288 0.65 15.09 13.86
N THR A 289 0.97 13.96 13.20
CA THR A 289 1.25 13.96 11.76
C THR A 289 0.02 14.33 10.94
N ILE A 290 -1.15 13.83 11.33
CA ILE A 290 -2.43 14.17 10.68
C ILE A 290 -2.70 15.69 10.79
N GLU A 291 -2.55 16.27 11.98
CA GLU A 291 -2.73 17.71 12.22
C GLU A 291 -1.77 18.54 11.35
N ARG A 292 -0.51 18.12 11.24
CA ARG A 292 0.50 18.81 10.44
C ARG A 292 0.17 18.81 8.94
N VAL A 293 -0.36 17.71 8.38
CA VAL A 293 -0.81 17.67 6.98
C VAL A 293 -1.84 18.74 6.69
N GLU A 294 -2.80 18.93 7.59
CA GLU A 294 -3.84 19.96 7.43
C GLU A 294 -3.28 21.38 7.65
N THR A 295 -2.52 21.59 8.72
CA THR A 295 -2.10 22.94 9.13
C THR A 295 -0.88 23.44 8.32
N GLU A 296 0.11 22.61 8.09
CA GLU A 296 1.35 23.00 7.40
C GLU A 296 1.19 22.88 5.88
N LEU A 297 0.70 21.75 5.35
CA LEU A 297 0.53 21.58 3.91
C LEU A 297 -0.78 22.21 3.40
N GLY A 298 -1.82 22.25 4.25
CA GLY A 298 -3.17 22.62 3.84
C GLY A 298 -3.78 21.60 2.88
N TRP A 299 -3.35 20.34 2.96
CA TRP A 299 -3.88 19.23 2.18
C TRP A 299 -4.97 18.50 2.96
N GLU A 300 -5.90 17.87 2.24
CA GLU A 300 -6.89 16.99 2.87
C GLU A 300 -6.23 15.66 3.24
N PHE A 301 -6.37 15.25 4.50
CA PHE A 301 -5.93 13.95 4.99
C PHE A 301 -7.07 12.94 4.93
N ILE A 302 -6.79 11.76 4.37
CA ILE A 302 -7.73 10.63 4.30
C ILE A 302 -7.03 9.39 4.84
N GLN A 303 -7.57 8.79 5.90
CA GLN A 303 -7.10 7.51 6.42
C GLN A 303 -7.84 6.37 5.74
N ILE A 304 -7.13 5.28 5.42
CA ILE A 304 -7.75 4.01 5.02
C ILE A 304 -7.11 2.84 5.75
N TYR A 305 -7.88 1.78 5.89
CA TYR A 305 -7.40 0.49 6.39
C TYR A 305 -7.84 -0.64 5.48
N GLY A 306 -6.96 -1.62 5.36
CA GLY A 306 -7.15 -2.86 4.64
C GLY A 306 -5.83 -3.58 4.40
N LEU A 307 -5.90 -4.71 3.73
CA LEU A 307 -4.81 -5.64 3.49
C LEU A 307 -4.74 -5.99 2.00
N THR A 308 -3.66 -6.60 1.55
CA THR A 308 -3.58 -7.13 0.19
C THR A 308 -4.73 -8.11 -0.09
N GLU A 309 -5.10 -8.91 0.91
CA GLU A 309 -6.20 -9.87 0.89
C GLU A 309 -7.59 -9.22 0.75
N THR A 310 -7.66 -7.89 0.81
CA THR A 310 -8.92 -7.13 0.71
C THR A 310 -8.91 -6.08 -0.42
N ALA A 311 -7.99 -6.16 -1.36
CA ALA A 311 -7.84 -5.48 -2.64
C ALA A 311 -7.53 -3.95 -2.70
N PRO A 312 -7.19 -3.13 -1.69
CA PRO A 312 -7.01 -3.42 -0.27
C PRO A 312 -8.14 -2.90 0.64
N LEU A 313 -9.14 -2.15 0.15
CA LEU A 313 -9.93 -1.23 0.94
C LEU A 313 -11.04 -1.88 1.75
N LEU A 314 -10.94 -1.81 3.08
CA LEU A 314 -12.03 -2.18 4.00
C LEU A 314 -12.71 -0.94 4.61
N THR A 315 -11.92 0.01 5.11
CA THR A 315 -12.47 1.20 5.75
C THR A 315 -11.84 2.48 5.21
N MET A 316 -12.59 3.57 5.33
CA MET A 316 -12.09 4.92 5.04
C MET A 316 -12.53 5.89 6.11
N ASN A 317 -11.63 6.78 6.48
CA ASN A 317 -11.88 7.91 7.37
C ASN A 317 -11.49 9.19 6.63
N ARG A 318 -12.49 9.97 6.32
CA ARG A 318 -12.39 11.27 5.62
C ARG A 318 -13.12 12.33 6.42
N GLY A 319 -12.71 13.57 6.33
CA GLY A 319 -13.38 14.68 6.99
C GLY A 319 -14.89 14.70 6.69
N ARG A 320 -15.70 14.83 7.74
CA ARG A 320 -17.17 14.94 7.69
C ARG A 320 -17.59 16.38 7.97
N ALA A 321 -18.77 16.77 7.49
CA ALA A 321 -19.32 18.08 7.76
C ALA A 321 -19.39 18.39 9.26
N GLU A 322 -19.65 17.38 10.09
CA GLU A 322 -19.69 17.51 11.56
C GLU A 322 -18.32 17.82 12.19
N TYR A 323 -17.24 17.73 11.41
CA TYR A 323 -15.87 18.03 11.88
C TYR A 323 -15.41 19.44 11.50
N ASP A 324 -16.19 20.19 10.70
CA ASP A 324 -15.79 21.50 10.17
C ASP A 324 -15.55 22.54 11.27
N ASP A 325 -16.32 22.45 12.37
CA ASP A 325 -16.19 23.36 13.53
C ASP A 325 -15.16 22.91 14.58
N LEU A 326 -14.55 21.70 14.40
CA LEU A 326 -13.54 21.19 15.32
C LEU A 326 -12.19 21.92 15.10
N SER A 327 -11.43 22.06 16.16
CA SER A 327 -10.02 22.48 16.05
C SER A 327 -9.21 21.46 15.24
N PRO A 328 -8.08 21.84 14.61
CA PRO A 328 -7.23 20.90 13.86
C PRO A 328 -6.81 19.69 14.68
N GLY A 329 -6.46 19.86 15.96
CA GLY A 329 -6.08 18.75 16.86
C GLY A 329 -7.24 17.80 17.13
N GLU A 330 -8.45 18.30 17.43
CA GLU A 330 -9.65 17.48 17.63
C GLU A 330 -10.02 16.74 16.34
N ARG A 331 -9.92 17.40 15.19
CA ARG A 331 -10.15 16.78 13.87
C ARG A 331 -9.14 15.68 13.59
N ALA A 332 -7.86 15.91 13.88
CA ALA A 332 -6.80 14.91 13.73
C ALA A 332 -7.05 13.66 14.59
N GLN A 333 -7.53 13.82 15.83
CA GLN A 333 -7.93 12.69 16.68
C GLN A 333 -9.06 11.86 16.02
N ARG A 334 -10.08 12.52 15.44
CA ARG A 334 -11.16 11.82 14.72
C ARG A 334 -10.64 11.09 13.48
N LEU A 335 -9.74 11.70 12.74
CA LEU A 335 -9.14 11.14 11.52
C LEU A 335 -8.09 10.05 11.80
N GLY A 336 -7.59 9.92 13.01
CA GLY A 336 -6.67 8.87 13.44
C GLY A 336 -7.30 7.47 13.52
N ARG A 337 -8.64 7.36 13.59
CA ARG A 337 -9.35 6.08 13.51
C ARG A 337 -9.15 5.45 12.12
N ALA A 338 -9.11 4.12 12.05
CA ALA A 338 -8.98 3.40 10.78
C ALA A 338 -10.14 3.66 9.80
N GLY A 339 -11.30 4.07 10.31
CA GLY A 339 -12.42 4.56 9.54
C GLY A 339 -13.67 3.68 9.58
N ALA A 340 -14.72 4.17 8.91
CA ALA A 340 -15.97 3.44 8.75
C ALA A 340 -15.87 2.43 7.60
N PRO A 341 -16.62 1.30 7.67
CA PRO A 341 -16.70 0.34 6.57
C PRO A 341 -17.08 1.02 5.26
N THR A 342 -16.35 0.71 4.19
CA THR A 342 -16.71 1.22 2.87
C THR A 342 -17.94 0.52 2.31
N LEU A 343 -18.54 1.08 1.26
CA LEU A 343 -19.75 0.51 0.68
C LEU A 343 -19.52 -0.96 0.26
N GLY A 344 -20.39 -1.86 0.76
CA GLY A 344 -20.31 -3.28 0.48
C GLY A 344 -19.37 -4.07 1.38
N VAL A 345 -18.81 -3.44 2.41
CA VAL A 345 -17.99 -4.09 3.44
C VAL A 345 -18.81 -4.28 4.72
N GLN A 346 -18.77 -5.48 5.26
CA GLN A 346 -19.27 -5.82 6.58
C GLN A 346 -18.07 -6.10 7.49
N LEU A 347 -18.06 -5.49 8.67
CA LEU A 347 -17.05 -5.72 9.70
C LEU A 347 -17.70 -6.24 10.98
N ARG A 348 -16.97 -7.07 11.69
CA ARG A 348 -17.25 -7.44 13.08
C ARG A 348 -15.94 -7.57 13.84
N VAL A 349 -15.99 -7.39 15.15
CA VAL A 349 -14.91 -7.69 16.07
C VAL A 349 -15.37 -8.85 16.93
N ASP A 350 -14.57 -9.91 17.02
CA ASP A 350 -14.92 -11.09 17.82
C ASP A 350 -14.63 -10.87 19.31
N ALA A 351 -14.92 -11.89 20.14
CA ALA A 351 -14.72 -11.81 21.59
C ALA A 351 -13.24 -11.68 21.99
N GLU A 352 -12.33 -12.11 21.13
CA GLU A 352 -10.87 -11.98 21.28
C GLU A 352 -10.33 -10.65 20.73
N GLY A 353 -11.21 -9.77 20.25
CA GLY A 353 -10.85 -8.46 19.71
C GLY A 353 -10.31 -8.49 18.28
N GLU A 354 -10.41 -9.62 17.53
CA GLU A 354 -9.97 -9.69 16.14
C GLU A 354 -10.99 -9.06 15.18
N VAL A 355 -10.51 -8.29 14.25
CA VAL A 355 -11.31 -7.71 13.18
C VAL A 355 -11.55 -8.75 12.08
N HIS A 356 -12.83 -8.98 11.76
CA HIS A 356 -13.24 -9.84 10.66
C HIS A 356 -13.95 -9.02 9.59
N ALA A 357 -13.71 -9.36 8.34
CA ALA A 357 -14.31 -8.68 7.20
C ALA A 357 -15.06 -9.65 6.27
N ARG A 358 -16.15 -9.16 5.68
CA ARG A 358 -16.88 -9.84 4.60
C ARG A 358 -17.24 -8.84 3.52
N SER A 359 -16.81 -9.11 2.29
CA SER A 359 -17.04 -8.21 1.16
C SER A 359 -16.67 -8.87 -0.17
N ASN A 360 -17.13 -8.27 -1.27
CA ASN A 360 -16.70 -8.64 -2.62
C ASN A 360 -15.24 -8.23 -2.96
N VAL A 361 -14.56 -7.49 -2.10
CA VAL A 361 -13.15 -7.14 -2.25
C VAL A 361 -12.20 -8.14 -1.59
N ILE A 362 -12.73 -9.13 -0.84
CA ILE A 362 -11.93 -10.20 -0.25
C ILE A 362 -11.36 -11.09 -1.35
N MET A 363 -10.09 -11.44 -1.24
CA MET A 363 -9.37 -12.33 -2.16
C MET A 363 -10.12 -13.62 -2.46
N ASP A 364 -9.86 -14.21 -3.62
CA ASP A 364 -10.35 -15.55 -3.95
C ASP A 364 -9.65 -16.61 -3.09
N GLY A 365 -8.37 -16.39 -2.78
CA GLY A 365 -7.59 -17.24 -1.89
C GLY A 365 -6.09 -17.00 -2.03
N TYR A 366 -5.32 -17.81 -1.31
CA TYR A 366 -3.87 -17.87 -1.49
C TYR A 366 -3.52 -18.86 -2.61
N TRP A 367 -2.69 -18.42 -3.55
CA TRP A 367 -2.26 -19.18 -4.71
C TRP A 367 -1.65 -20.52 -4.30
N VAL A 368 -2.22 -21.64 -4.82
CA VAL A 368 -1.85 -23.04 -4.54
C VAL A 368 -1.75 -23.38 -3.04
N GLN A 369 -2.46 -22.67 -2.17
CA GLN A 369 -2.47 -22.86 -0.72
C GLN A 369 -3.91 -22.94 -0.17
N PRO A 370 -4.70 -23.96 -0.53
CA PRO A 370 -6.11 -24.06 -0.11
C PRO A 370 -6.28 -24.16 1.42
N ASP A 371 -5.38 -24.83 2.13
CA ASP A 371 -5.44 -24.95 3.58
C ASP A 371 -5.23 -23.60 4.29
N GLU A 372 -4.32 -22.77 3.77
CA GLU A 372 -4.12 -21.42 4.31
C GLU A 372 -5.30 -20.50 3.99
N THR A 373 -5.92 -20.68 2.82
CA THR A 373 -7.17 -19.99 2.46
C THR A 373 -8.30 -20.38 3.39
N ALA A 374 -8.48 -21.67 3.68
CA ALA A 374 -9.51 -22.14 4.61
C ALA A 374 -9.30 -21.64 6.05
N LYS A 375 -8.05 -21.49 6.50
CA LYS A 375 -7.74 -20.88 7.81
C LYS A 375 -8.04 -19.38 7.84
N ALA A 376 -7.79 -18.67 6.73
CA ALA A 376 -8.04 -17.24 6.64
C ALA A 376 -9.53 -16.91 6.48
N ILE A 377 -10.31 -17.79 5.82
CA ILE A 377 -11.74 -17.58 5.55
C ILE A 377 -12.55 -18.84 5.95
N PRO A 378 -12.60 -19.18 7.25
CA PRO A 378 -13.16 -20.48 7.68
C PRO A 378 -14.68 -20.59 7.53
N ASP A 379 -15.40 -19.48 7.59
CA ASP A 379 -16.87 -19.40 7.67
C ASP A 379 -17.45 -18.29 6.79
N GLY A 380 -16.71 -17.90 5.73
CA GLY A 380 -17.08 -16.81 4.84
C GLY A 380 -16.79 -15.41 5.41
N TRP A 381 -16.05 -15.36 6.53
CA TRP A 381 -15.48 -14.14 7.08
C TRP A 381 -13.96 -14.21 7.03
N PHE A 382 -13.36 -13.23 6.41
CA PHE A 382 -11.91 -13.10 6.38
C PHE A 382 -11.40 -12.62 7.74
N ARG A 383 -10.47 -13.37 8.32
CA ARG A 383 -9.75 -13.04 9.55
C ARG A 383 -8.56 -12.16 9.21
N THR A 384 -8.57 -10.91 9.69
CA THR A 384 -7.52 -9.96 9.32
C THR A 384 -6.20 -10.20 10.08
N GLY A 385 -6.26 -10.83 11.24
CA GLY A 385 -5.14 -10.97 12.17
C GLY A 385 -4.82 -9.66 12.90
N ASP A 386 -5.61 -8.61 12.68
CA ASP A 386 -5.48 -7.33 13.35
C ASP A 386 -6.52 -7.21 14.48
N GLY A 387 -6.10 -6.70 15.63
CA GLY A 387 -6.98 -6.36 16.74
C GLY A 387 -7.59 -4.97 16.53
N GLY A 388 -8.82 -4.79 16.99
CA GLY A 388 -9.48 -3.50 16.88
C GLY A 388 -10.77 -3.38 17.67
N VAL A 389 -11.34 -2.19 17.67
CA VAL A 389 -12.60 -1.85 18.32
C VAL A 389 -13.46 -1.05 17.34
N LEU A 390 -14.74 -1.37 17.27
CA LEU A 390 -15.76 -0.53 16.60
C LEU A 390 -16.42 0.34 17.67
N ASP A 391 -16.39 1.65 17.46
CA ASP A 391 -17.07 2.60 18.33
C ASP A 391 -18.58 2.70 18.01
N ASP A 392 -19.31 3.50 18.79
CA ASP A 392 -20.76 3.70 18.64
C ASP A 392 -21.13 4.39 17.31
N GLU A 393 -20.17 5.06 16.64
CA GLU A 393 -20.33 5.62 15.30
C GLU A 393 -20.00 4.62 14.19
N HIS A 394 -19.71 3.36 14.53
CA HIS A 394 -19.23 2.31 13.64
C HIS A 394 -17.87 2.59 12.97
N TYR A 395 -17.02 3.40 13.59
CA TYR A 395 -15.65 3.60 13.16
C TYR A 395 -14.74 2.57 13.80
N LEU A 396 -13.90 1.96 12.98
CA LEU A 396 -12.87 1.03 13.42
C LEU A 396 -11.65 1.81 13.92
N SER A 397 -11.16 1.43 15.08
CA SER A 397 -9.82 1.76 15.57
C SER A 397 -9.01 0.49 15.65
N ILE A 398 -7.82 0.45 15.04
CA ILE A 398 -6.89 -0.68 15.12
C ILE A 398 -6.06 -0.53 16.39
N SER A 399 -6.05 -1.56 17.23
CA SER A 399 -5.25 -1.56 18.45
C SER A 399 -3.84 -2.08 18.20
N ASP A 400 -3.73 -3.26 17.57
CA ASP A 400 -2.45 -3.88 17.19
C ASP A 400 -2.70 -5.11 16.32
N ARG A 401 -1.63 -5.71 15.76
CA ARG A 401 -1.71 -7.09 15.33
C ARG A 401 -1.75 -8.00 16.56
N LYS A 402 -2.57 -9.05 16.56
CA LYS A 402 -2.66 -10.01 17.70
C LYS A 402 -1.27 -10.45 18.21
N LYS A 403 -0.32 -10.64 17.29
CA LYS A 403 1.05 -11.04 17.59
C LYS A 403 1.97 -9.92 18.08
N ASP A 404 1.55 -8.66 17.98
CA ASP A 404 2.33 -7.47 18.39
C ASP A 404 1.74 -6.81 19.65
N VAL A 405 0.58 -7.25 20.13
CA VAL A 405 0.01 -6.87 21.44
C VAL A 405 0.99 -7.27 22.53
N ILE A 406 1.31 -6.35 23.42
CA ILE A 406 2.21 -6.59 24.55
C ILE A 406 1.38 -7.06 25.74
N ILE A 407 1.70 -8.22 26.29
CA ILE A 407 1.00 -8.76 27.45
C ILE A 407 1.85 -8.54 28.70
N SER A 408 1.63 -7.42 29.37
CA SER A 408 2.38 -7.03 30.56
C SER A 408 1.56 -7.24 31.82
N GLY A 409 1.99 -8.17 32.68
CA GLY A 409 1.30 -8.47 33.95
C GLY A 409 -0.14 -8.97 33.77
N GLY A 410 -0.47 -9.60 32.64
CA GLY A 410 -1.81 -10.07 32.30
C GLY A 410 -2.72 -9.00 31.65
N GLU A 411 -2.22 -7.78 31.46
CA GLU A 411 -2.94 -6.69 30.81
C GLU A 411 -2.43 -6.54 29.36
N ASN A 412 -3.37 -6.33 28.44
CA ASN A 412 -3.05 -6.04 27.03
C ASN A 412 -2.67 -4.57 26.87
N VAL A 413 -1.47 -4.31 26.38
CA VAL A 413 -0.98 -2.97 26.06
C VAL A 413 -0.87 -2.83 24.56
N SER A 414 -1.59 -1.84 24.00
CA SER A 414 -1.46 -1.47 22.58
C SER A 414 -0.15 -0.72 22.36
N SER A 415 0.72 -1.30 21.55
CA SER A 415 1.98 -0.64 21.18
C SER A 415 1.72 0.64 20.37
N ILE A 416 0.63 0.69 19.59
CA ILE A 416 0.24 1.85 18.78
C ILE A 416 -0.18 3.03 19.68
N GLU A 417 -0.91 2.77 20.75
CA GLU A 417 -1.32 3.82 21.70
C GLU A 417 -0.11 4.46 22.39
N VAL A 418 0.87 3.63 22.76
CA VAL A 418 2.11 4.11 23.37
C VAL A 418 2.99 4.85 22.36
N GLU A 419 3.05 4.37 21.11
CA GLU A 419 3.75 5.03 20.01
C GLU A 419 3.16 6.42 19.73
N ASP A 420 1.84 6.56 19.64
CA ASP A 420 1.17 7.86 19.40
C ASP A 420 1.47 8.84 20.54
N CYS A 421 1.39 8.38 21.78
CA CYS A 421 1.75 9.18 22.95
C CYS A 421 3.19 9.68 22.88
N LEU A 422 4.16 8.80 22.70
CA LEU A 422 5.58 9.16 22.63
C LEU A 422 5.92 10.06 21.43
N PHE A 423 5.25 9.83 20.30
CA PHE A 423 5.43 10.65 19.10
C PHE A 423 4.91 12.09 19.29
N SER A 424 4.00 12.32 20.23
CA SER A 424 3.54 13.66 20.58
C SER A 424 4.63 14.51 21.25
N HIS A 425 5.70 13.88 21.80
CA HIS A 425 6.84 14.58 22.37
C HIS A 425 7.68 15.25 21.27
N PRO A 426 8.04 16.56 21.40
CA PRO A 426 8.71 17.30 20.32
C PRO A 426 10.08 16.75 19.93
N ALA A 427 10.77 16.05 20.83
CA ALA A 427 12.10 15.47 20.58
C ALA A 427 12.05 14.13 19.83
N VAL A 428 10.86 13.54 19.59
CA VAL A 428 10.72 12.22 18.95
C VAL A 428 10.46 12.39 17.45
N ALA A 429 11.36 11.85 16.62
CA ALA A 429 11.19 11.78 15.16
C ALA A 429 10.53 10.47 14.74
N GLU A 430 10.95 9.33 15.33
CA GLU A 430 10.36 8.02 15.09
C GLU A 430 10.31 7.23 16.40
N VAL A 431 9.31 6.36 16.50
CA VAL A 431 9.17 5.45 17.64
C VAL A 431 8.57 4.11 17.19
N ALA A 432 9.07 3.04 17.80
CA ALA A 432 8.46 1.72 17.73
C ALA A 432 8.41 1.15 19.14
N VAL A 433 7.24 0.65 19.54
CA VAL A 433 7.03 0.04 20.85
C VAL A 433 6.88 -1.46 20.70
N ILE A 434 7.63 -2.21 21.51
CA ILE A 434 7.70 -3.67 21.48
C ILE A 434 7.58 -4.25 22.89
N GLY A 435 7.07 -5.48 22.99
CA GLY A 435 7.17 -6.31 24.18
C GLY A 435 8.52 -6.99 24.25
N VAL A 436 9.22 -6.84 25.37
CA VAL A 436 10.44 -7.57 25.65
C VAL A 436 10.21 -8.51 26.84
N PRO A 437 10.88 -9.68 26.90
CA PRO A 437 10.69 -10.65 27.97
C PRO A 437 11.03 -10.08 29.34
N ASP A 438 10.16 -10.29 30.32
CA ASP A 438 10.34 -9.92 31.70
C ASP A 438 9.97 -11.07 32.64
N GLU A 439 10.82 -11.38 33.62
CA GLU A 439 10.59 -12.53 34.54
C GLU A 439 9.38 -12.37 35.48
N LYS A 440 9.00 -11.12 35.75
CA LYS A 440 7.90 -10.80 36.65
C LYS A 440 6.59 -10.56 35.93
N TRP A 441 6.65 -9.91 34.80
CA TRP A 441 5.47 -9.42 34.09
C TRP A 441 5.15 -10.22 32.81
N GLY A 442 5.99 -11.23 32.47
CA GLY A 442 5.92 -11.95 31.19
C GLY A 442 6.54 -11.14 30.08
N GLU A 443 5.93 -10.01 29.77
CA GLU A 443 6.49 -8.98 28.88
C GLU A 443 6.48 -7.62 29.58
N THR A 444 7.40 -6.74 29.16
CA THR A 444 7.43 -5.34 29.54
C THR A 444 7.47 -4.45 28.30
N VAL A 445 6.96 -3.24 28.46
CA VAL A 445 6.85 -2.26 27.35
C VAL A 445 8.20 -1.57 27.19
N THR A 446 8.81 -1.70 25.99
CA THR A 446 10.05 -1.03 25.62
C THR A 446 9.84 -0.15 24.38
N ALA A 447 10.25 1.10 24.47
CA ALA A 447 10.18 2.04 23.34
C ALA A 447 11.56 2.15 22.65
N LEU A 448 11.59 1.95 21.34
CA LEU A 448 12.74 2.19 20.47
C LEU A 448 12.55 3.54 19.80
N VAL A 449 13.39 4.52 20.07
CA VAL A 449 13.18 5.92 19.70
C VAL A 449 14.30 6.44 18.83
N VAL A 450 13.94 7.15 17.74
CA VAL A 450 14.84 8.01 16.98
C VAL A 450 14.52 9.45 17.34
N LEU A 451 15.52 10.17 17.84
CA LEU A 451 15.36 11.58 18.19
C LEU A 451 15.34 12.48 16.94
N ALA A 452 14.59 13.56 17.03
CA ALA A 452 14.62 14.61 16.02
C ALA A 452 16.01 15.27 15.95
N PRO A 453 16.47 15.71 14.77
CA PRO A 453 17.76 16.34 14.63
C PRO A 453 17.95 17.53 15.56
N GLY A 454 19.03 17.50 16.35
CA GLY A 454 19.33 18.56 17.32
C GLY A 454 18.52 18.54 18.62
N SER A 455 17.71 17.51 18.81
CA SER A 455 16.95 17.30 20.04
C SER A 455 17.78 16.50 21.05
N ASP A 456 17.55 16.77 22.33
CA ASP A 456 18.16 16.11 23.46
C ASP A 456 17.07 15.79 24.49
N ALA A 457 16.65 14.53 24.51
CA ALA A 457 15.70 14.00 25.49
C ALA A 457 16.26 12.72 26.09
N SER A 458 16.17 12.60 27.40
CA SER A 458 16.58 11.38 28.10
C SER A 458 15.46 10.33 28.10
N GLU A 459 15.82 9.09 28.42
CA GLU A 459 14.85 8.01 28.69
C GLU A 459 13.82 8.46 29.76
N ALA A 460 14.27 9.10 30.84
CA ALA A 460 13.41 9.54 31.92
C ALA A 460 12.38 10.57 31.45
N ASP A 461 12.76 11.51 30.58
CA ASP A 461 11.86 12.54 30.04
C ASP A 461 10.71 11.89 29.22
N LEU A 462 11.04 10.92 28.39
CA LEU A 462 10.05 10.21 27.56
C LEU A 462 9.13 9.31 28.37
N ILE A 463 9.66 8.64 29.41
CA ILE A 463 8.84 7.85 30.35
C ILE A 463 7.93 8.78 31.18
N GLU A 464 8.41 9.92 31.64
CA GLU A 464 7.59 10.90 32.37
C GLU A 464 6.49 11.48 31.46
N HIS A 465 6.82 11.79 30.20
CA HIS A 465 5.83 12.19 29.22
C HIS A 465 4.73 11.13 29.04
N ALA A 466 5.10 9.86 28.89
CA ALA A 466 4.14 8.77 28.79
C ALA A 466 3.25 8.66 30.06
N ARG A 467 3.85 8.79 31.24
CA ARG A 467 3.12 8.74 32.52
C ARG A 467 2.13 9.88 32.72
N ALA A 468 2.39 11.03 32.10
CA ALA A 468 1.48 12.17 32.14
C ALA A 468 0.22 11.97 31.27
N HIS A 469 0.27 11.07 30.28
CA HIS A 469 -0.77 10.92 29.26
C HIS A 469 -1.43 9.53 29.21
N LEU A 470 -0.75 8.48 29.76
CA LEU A 470 -1.20 7.11 29.72
C LEU A 470 -1.38 6.50 31.13
N ALA A 471 -2.21 5.47 31.22
CA ALA A 471 -2.29 4.66 32.43
C ALA A 471 -0.92 4.02 32.72
N HIS A 472 -0.54 3.95 34.00
CA HIS A 472 0.80 3.57 34.44
C HIS A 472 1.28 2.23 33.87
N TYR A 473 0.40 1.23 33.75
CA TYR A 473 0.74 -0.10 33.23
C TYR A 473 1.05 -0.12 31.72
N LYS A 474 0.62 0.91 30.98
CA LYS A 474 0.91 1.09 29.56
C LYS A 474 2.24 1.81 29.29
N CYS A 475 2.78 2.50 30.31
CA CYS A 475 3.98 3.31 30.12
C CYS A 475 5.19 2.43 29.85
N PRO A 476 6.13 2.86 28.98
CA PRO A 476 7.38 2.16 28.78
C PRO A 476 8.14 2.02 30.11
N THR A 477 8.72 0.84 30.32
CA THR A 477 9.66 0.59 31.42
C THR A 477 11.09 0.93 31.02
N SER A 478 11.37 0.98 29.71
CA SER A 478 12.66 1.36 29.15
C SER A 478 12.50 2.06 27.80
N VAL A 479 13.45 2.94 27.49
CA VAL A 479 13.57 3.61 26.20
C VAL A 479 14.99 3.41 25.68
N GLU A 480 15.09 2.88 24.46
CA GLU A 480 16.36 2.73 23.76
C GLU A 480 16.44 3.66 22.55
N PHE A 481 17.49 4.44 22.48
CA PHE A 481 17.73 5.34 21.35
C PHE A 481 18.38 4.59 20.19
N ARG A 482 17.86 4.80 18.99
CA ARG A 482 18.31 4.19 17.74
C ARG A 482 18.62 5.26 16.70
N ALA A 483 19.54 4.94 15.78
CA ALA A 483 19.80 5.80 14.63
C ALA A 483 18.69 5.68 13.58
N GLU A 484 18.11 4.47 13.44
CA GLU A 484 17.03 4.15 12.52
C GLU A 484 16.19 2.98 13.03
N LEU A 485 14.98 2.81 12.51
CA LEU A 485 14.11 1.69 12.80
C LEU A 485 13.91 0.80 11.57
N ALA A 486 13.89 -0.53 11.76
CA ALA A 486 13.67 -1.49 10.68
C ALA A 486 12.31 -1.31 10.04
N ARG A 487 12.28 -1.11 8.70
CA ARG A 487 11.06 -0.89 7.92
C ARG A 487 10.97 -1.83 6.73
N THR A 488 9.75 -2.06 6.27
CA THR A 488 9.51 -2.72 4.98
C THR A 488 9.82 -1.75 3.83
N ALA A 489 9.86 -2.29 2.62
CA ALA A 489 9.98 -1.50 1.38
C ALA A 489 8.88 -0.41 1.22
N THR A 490 7.73 -0.58 1.87
CA THR A 490 6.62 0.38 1.86
C THR A 490 6.65 1.35 3.04
N GLY A 491 7.74 1.32 3.86
CA GLY A 491 7.91 2.20 5.01
C GLY A 491 7.25 1.72 6.31
N LYS A 492 6.63 0.53 6.32
CA LYS A 492 5.99 -0.06 7.51
C LYS A 492 7.04 -0.59 8.48
N LEU A 493 6.90 -0.32 9.77
CA LEU A 493 7.76 -0.87 10.83
C LEU A 493 7.74 -2.40 10.84
N GLN A 494 8.92 -3.01 10.92
CA GLN A 494 9.10 -4.45 11.05
C GLN A 494 9.33 -4.83 12.52
N LYS A 495 8.29 -4.71 13.36
CA LYS A 495 8.39 -4.97 14.81
C LYS A 495 9.00 -6.33 15.14
N PHE A 496 8.75 -7.35 14.31
CA PHE A 496 9.32 -8.67 14.50
C PHE A 496 10.87 -8.67 14.42
N LYS A 497 11.47 -7.85 13.54
CA LYS A 497 12.94 -7.69 13.48
C LYS A 497 13.47 -6.89 14.65
N LEU A 498 12.71 -5.87 15.08
CA LEU A 498 13.09 -5.05 16.23
C LEU A 498 13.03 -5.86 17.53
N ARG A 499 12.06 -6.75 17.65
CA ARG A 499 11.84 -7.61 18.83
C ARG A 499 12.75 -8.84 18.85
N GLY A 500 13.11 -9.40 17.69
CA GLY A 500 13.88 -10.64 17.56
C GLY A 500 15.08 -10.74 18.50
N PRO A 501 15.99 -9.75 18.57
CA PRO A 501 17.17 -9.82 19.45
C PRO A 501 16.88 -10.02 20.94
N TYR A 502 15.73 -9.58 21.44
CA TYR A 502 15.36 -9.72 22.85
C TYR A 502 14.78 -11.11 23.18
N TRP A 503 14.34 -11.83 22.13
CA TRP A 503 13.72 -13.15 22.25
C TRP A 503 14.63 -14.30 21.85
N GLU A 504 15.87 -14.03 21.45
CA GLU A 504 16.85 -15.06 21.11
C GLU A 504 17.12 -16.01 22.30
N GLY A 505 16.94 -17.34 22.06
CA GLY A 505 17.17 -18.38 23.08
C GLY A 505 16.01 -18.59 24.05
N ARG A 506 14.83 -18.04 23.81
CA ARG A 506 13.61 -18.26 24.61
C ARG A 506 12.54 -18.97 23.78
N ASP A 507 11.92 -20.02 24.37
CA ASP A 507 11.04 -20.96 23.63
C ASP A 507 9.59 -20.49 23.43
N SER A 508 9.12 -19.36 23.97
CA SER A 508 7.77 -18.88 23.73
C SER A 508 7.62 -17.39 23.87
N GLN A 509 6.92 -16.78 22.93
CA GLN A 509 6.15 -15.58 23.17
C GLN A 509 4.93 -15.99 23.98
N VAL A 510 4.64 -15.28 25.07
CA VAL A 510 3.38 -15.43 25.80
C VAL A 510 2.30 -14.78 24.93
N GLY A 511 1.46 -15.59 24.23
CA GLY A 511 0.39 -15.13 23.39
C GLY A 511 -0.11 -16.24 22.47
#